data_d5b7be2f99eba59bb62c12a320286f6a
#
_entry.id   d5b7be2f99eba59bb62c12a320286f6a
#
_cell.length_a   1.000
_cell.length_b   1.000
_cell.length_c   1.000
_cell.angle_alpha   90.00
_cell.angle_beta   90.00
_cell.angle_gamma   90.00
#
_symmetry.space_group_name_H-M   'P 1'
#
loop_
_entity.id
_entity.type
_entity.pdbx_description
1 polymer ?
#
loop_
_entity_poly.entity_id
_entity_poly.type
_entity_poly.pdbx_seq_one_letter_code
_entity_poly.pdbx_strand_id
1 'polypeptide(L)'
;MKAKKMAIVGMITLTLAALLWGASVSAQTERADPYVEWSAETRTSLGFRVNGDAVRALLPTGWSMTPVADSPSQVNLSITFMDRHVVLDPQGQPVGTGSSRYMVMSVQARDADGNNSTLIINGISPEGIGSYEVYQPAVTARAERSIVGQAEQTSRVQEVWQMVSASGDSVTLHLTYQQAIPIRRPSTIVIRSGKNTSFTRTYKIDQATDALGVPGAPDSRIESISLKIAGPLYSRIFDGSEALTGVTSTPWYHREIFIP
;
A
#
# COMPACT_ATOMS: atom_id res chain seq x y z
N MET A 1 -40.48 33.35 -66.18
CA MET A 1 -40.67 34.83 -65.99
C MET A 1 -39.97 35.21 -64.66
N LYS A 2 -38.89 35.95 -64.77
CA LYS A 2 -38.56 37.26 -64.26
C LYS A 2 -38.94 37.40 -62.76
N ALA A 3 -38.13 37.87 -61.81
CA ALA A 3 -37.09 38.88 -61.94
C ALA A 3 -36.08 38.79 -60.74
N LYS A 4 -34.89 39.25 -61.06
CA LYS A 4 -33.81 39.73 -60.20
C LYS A 4 -34.23 40.88 -59.26
N LYS A 5 -33.63 40.96 -58.09
CA LYS A 5 -33.08 42.21 -57.46
C LYS A 5 -32.18 41.74 -56.32
N MET A 6 -31.03 41.91 -56.22
CA MET A 6 -29.85 42.80 -56.16
C MET A 6 -29.95 43.92 -55.14
N ALA A 7 -28.90 43.96 -54.34
CA ALA A 7 -28.29 45.02 -53.54
C ALA A 7 -28.70 45.05 -52.06
N ILE A 8 -27.88 45.37 -51.11
CA ILE A 8 -26.69 46.27 -51.03
C ILE A 8 -25.86 45.88 -49.79
N VAL A 9 -24.58 46.00 -49.95
CA VAL A 9 -23.49 45.99 -48.98
C VAL A 9 -23.69 47.03 -47.87
N GLY A 10 -23.49 46.62 -46.65
CA GLY A 10 -23.31 47.50 -45.49
C GLY A 10 -22.19 46.98 -44.63
N MET A 11 -20.96 47.41 -44.88
CA MET A 11 -19.76 47.14 -44.14
C MET A 11 -19.70 48.03 -42.90
N ILE A 12 -19.99 47.47 -41.72
CA ILE A 12 -19.78 48.14 -40.45
C ILE A 12 -18.52 47.56 -39.83
N THR A 13 -17.45 48.31 -39.94
CA THR A 13 -16.18 48.06 -39.21
C THR A 13 -16.37 48.45 -37.74
N LEU A 14 -16.53 47.46 -36.87
CA LEU A 14 -16.43 47.67 -35.43
C LEU A 14 -15.01 47.35 -35.00
N THR A 15 -14.23 48.38 -34.72
CA THR A 15 -12.93 48.31 -34.05
C THR A 15 -13.15 47.98 -32.58
N LEU A 16 -12.97 46.73 -32.19
CA LEU A 16 -12.92 46.29 -30.80
C LEU A 16 -11.47 46.42 -30.29
N ALA A 17 -11.22 47.48 -29.51
CA ALA A 17 -9.99 47.60 -28.74
C ALA A 17 -10.06 46.63 -27.58
N ALA A 18 -9.41 45.44 -27.72
CA ALA A 18 -9.21 44.48 -26.65
C ALA A 18 -8.10 45.01 -25.73
N LEU A 19 -8.47 45.53 -24.58
CA LEU A 19 -7.59 45.73 -23.44
C LEU A 19 -7.13 44.37 -22.93
N LEU A 20 -5.93 43.94 -23.36
CA LEU A 20 -5.21 42.79 -22.79
C LEU A 20 -4.71 43.18 -21.39
N TRP A 21 -5.51 42.93 -20.37
CA TRP A 21 -5.00 42.79 -19.03
C TRP A 21 -4.30 41.44 -18.94
N GLY A 22 -2.99 41.50 -19.07
CA GLY A 22 -2.13 40.33 -18.79
C GLY A 22 -2.18 40.02 -17.32
N ALA A 23 -3.11 39.17 -16.90
CA ALA A 23 -3.00 38.45 -15.66
C ALA A 23 -1.88 37.41 -15.87
N SER A 24 -0.67 37.73 -15.40
CA SER A 24 0.38 36.74 -15.22
C SER A 24 -0.09 35.73 -14.16
N VAL A 25 -0.76 34.69 -14.60
CA VAL A 25 -0.94 33.51 -13.79
C VAL A 25 0.46 32.91 -13.66
N SER A 26 1.13 33.22 -12.55
CA SER A 26 2.29 32.45 -12.12
C SER A 26 1.76 31.03 -11.90
N ALA A 27 1.90 30.18 -12.90
CA ALA A 27 1.82 28.76 -12.70
C ALA A 27 2.97 28.43 -11.73
N GLN A 28 2.66 28.33 -10.43
CA GLN A 28 3.50 27.60 -9.52
C GLN A 28 3.57 26.20 -10.12
N THR A 29 4.67 25.89 -10.78
CA THR A 29 5.03 24.53 -11.13
C THR A 29 5.19 23.81 -9.80
N GLU A 30 4.12 23.13 -9.39
CA GLU A 30 4.17 22.21 -8.27
C GLU A 30 5.33 21.26 -8.58
N ARG A 31 6.40 21.37 -7.82
CA ARG A 31 7.61 20.59 -8.04
C ARG A 31 7.22 19.16 -7.76
N ALA A 32 7.03 18.36 -8.80
CA ALA A 32 6.74 16.95 -8.65
C ALA A 32 7.86 16.30 -7.84
N ASP A 33 7.48 15.55 -6.81
CA ASP A 33 8.43 14.79 -6.01
C ASP A 33 9.32 13.92 -6.91
N PRO A 34 10.64 13.83 -6.64
CA PRO A 34 11.53 13.00 -7.43
C PRO A 34 11.09 11.53 -7.42
N TYR A 35 10.95 10.96 -8.59
CA TYR A 35 10.80 9.52 -8.78
C TYR A 35 12.09 8.81 -8.39
N VAL A 36 12.00 7.79 -7.55
CA VAL A 36 13.19 7.11 -6.99
C VAL A 36 13.24 5.60 -7.19
N GLU A 37 12.10 4.95 -7.39
CA GLU A 37 12.05 3.49 -7.48
C GLU A 37 10.77 3.02 -8.18
N TRP A 38 10.89 1.96 -8.97
CA TRP A 38 9.79 1.17 -9.49
C TRP A 38 9.89 -0.28 -9.01
N SER A 39 8.77 -0.91 -8.71
CA SER A 39 8.78 -2.33 -8.37
C SER A 39 7.57 -3.08 -8.88
N ALA A 40 7.79 -4.37 -9.20
CA ALA A 40 6.75 -5.37 -9.44
C ALA A 40 6.77 -6.40 -8.29
N GLU A 41 5.61 -6.67 -7.72
CA GLU A 41 5.51 -7.41 -6.47
C GLU A 41 4.29 -8.33 -6.45
N THR A 42 4.35 -9.32 -5.57
CA THR A 42 3.19 -10.03 -5.04
C THR A 42 3.09 -9.76 -3.55
N ARG A 43 1.87 -9.62 -3.04
CA ARG A 43 1.64 -9.30 -1.62
C ARG A 43 0.57 -10.17 -1.01
N THR A 44 0.72 -10.42 0.29
CA THR A 44 -0.31 -11.02 1.14
C THR A 44 -0.46 -10.14 2.36
N SER A 45 -1.67 -9.63 2.59
CA SER A 45 -1.98 -8.73 3.68
C SER A 45 -2.96 -9.37 4.66
N LEU A 46 -2.66 -9.25 5.93
CA LEU A 46 -3.47 -9.69 7.06
C LEU A 46 -3.92 -8.47 7.86
N GLY A 47 -5.22 -8.33 8.07
CA GLY A 47 -5.80 -7.32 8.94
C GLY A 47 -6.09 -7.90 10.31
N PHE A 48 -5.72 -7.19 11.36
CA PHE A 48 -5.90 -7.63 12.75
C PHE A 48 -6.63 -6.58 13.58
N ARG A 49 -7.33 -7.07 14.58
CA ARG A 49 -7.66 -6.35 15.79
C ARG A 49 -6.77 -6.89 16.90
N VAL A 50 -5.85 -6.07 17.38
CA VAL A 50 -4.88 -6.39 18.44
C VAL A 50 -5.07 -5.49 19.64
N ASN A 51 -4.35 -5.75 20.73
CA ASN A 51 -4.30 -4.87 21.90
C ASN A 51 -3.93 -3.44 21.49
N GLY A 52 -4.88 -2.51 21.64
CA GLY A 52 -4.72 -1.13 21.20
C GLY A 52 -3.64 -0.36 21.96
N ASP A 53 -3.35 -0.72 23.23
CA ASP A 53 -2.34 -0.06 24.05
C ASP A 53 -0.93 -0.43 23.56
N ALA A 54 -0.73 -1.69 23.18
CA ALA A 54 0.53 -2.14 22.61
C ALA A 54 0.85 -1.45 21.27
N VAL A 55 -0.17 -1.26 20.41
CA VAL A 55 -0.01 -0.51 19.16
C VAL A 55 0.24 0.97 19.43
N ARG A 56 -0.51 1.55 20.37
CA ARG A 56 -0.37 2.97 20.75
C ARG A 56 1.04 3.31 21.25
N ALA A 57 1.68 2.38 21.96
CA ALA A 57 3.05 2.53 22.42
C ALA A 57 4.10 2.63 21.28
N LEU A 58 3.73 2.24 20.05
CA LEU A 58 4.59 2.35 18.86
C LEU A 58 4.31 3.62 18.04
N LEU A 59 3.27 4.39 18.38
CA LEU A 59 2.95 5.61 17.66
C LEU A 59 3.84 6.77 18.12
N PRO A 60 4.20 7.67 17.20
CA PRO A 60 4.91 8.90 17.55
C PRO A 60 4.05 9.79 18.46
N THR A 61 4.73 10.63 19.25
CA THR A 61 4.04 11.64 20.06
C THR A 61 3.14 12.52 19.21
N GLY A 62 1.92 12.79 19.69
CA GLY A 62 0.91 13.58 18.97
C GLY A 62 0.10 12.80 17.95
N TRP A 63 0.36 11.49 17.79
CA TRP A 63 -0.42 10.62 16.92
C TRP A 63 -1.31 9.68 17.72
N SER A 64 -2.49 9.40 17.18
CA SER A 64 -3.44 8.44 17.74
C SER A 64 -3.91 7.49 16.64
N MET A 65 -4.31 6.27 17.02
CA MET A 65 -4.98 5.38 16.06
C MET A 65 -6.25 6.06 15.55
N THR A 66 -6.50 5.99 14.25
CA THR A 66 -7.77 6.43 13.70
C THR A 66 -8.89 5.61 14.36
N PRO A 67 -9.92 6.29 14.94
CA PRO A 67 -11.05 5.56 15.49
C PRO A 67 -11.66 4.65 14.42
N VAL A 68 -11.75 3.40 14.73
CA VAL A 68 -12.37 2.44 13.83
C VAL A 68 -13.87 2.51 14.15
N ALA A 69 -14.70 2.75 13.15
CA ALA A 69 -16.16 2.78 13.33
C ALA A 69 -16.64 1.44 13.92
N ASP A 70 -17.76 1.44 14.67
CA ASP A 70 -18.27 0.33 15.49
C ASP A 70 -18.61 -0.98 14.74
N SER A 71 -17.74 -1.42 13.84
CA SER A 71 -17.86 -2.67 13.09
C SER A 71 -16.98 -3.78 13.69
N PRO A 72 -17.45 -5.01 13.83
CA PRO A 72 -16.66 -6.13 14.34
C PRO A 72 -15.44 -6.51 13.48
N SER A 73 -15.40 -6.05 12.22
CA SER A 73 -14.26 -6.26 11.28
C SER A 73 -13.16 -5.23 11.39
N GLN A 74 -13.04 -4.51 12.51
CA GLN A 74 -12.15 -3.36 12.65
C GLN A 74 -10.68 -3.76 12.69
N VAL A 75 -9.94 -3.37 11.65
CA VAL A 75 -8.50 -3.50 11.59
C VAL A 75 -7.85 -2.32 12.32
N ASN A 76 -7.04 -2.59 13.33
CA ASN A 76 -6.18 -1.58 13.94
C ASN A 76 -4.68 -1.81 13.67
N LEU A 77 -4.33 -2.97 13.11
CA LEU A 77 -2.99 -3.29 12.66
C LEU A 77 -3.06 -4.11 11.38
N SER A 78 -2.23 -3.80 10.41
CA SER A 78 -2.04 -4.61 9.20
C SER A 78 -0.62 -5.16 9.14
N ILE A 79 -0.49 -6.44 8.80
CA ILE A 79 0.77 -7.06 8.41
C ILE A 79 0.69 -7.30 6.90
N THR A 80 1.68 -6.81 6.15
CA THR A 80 1.79 -7.07 4.71
C THR A 80 3.12 -7.74 4.41
N PHE A 81 3.06 -8.94 3.88
CA PHE A 81 4.20 -9.65 3.30
C PHE A 81 4.35 -9.23 1.85
N MET A 82 5.58 -8.95 1.44
CA MET A 82 5.90 -8.43 0.11
C MET A 82 7.01 -9.26 -0.52
N ASP A 83 6.73 -9.88 -1.65
CA ASP A 83 7.71 -10.50 -2.53
C ASP A 83 7.92 -9.56 -3.73
N ARG A 84 8.99 -8.79 -3.66
CA ARG A 84 9.39 -7.86 -4.72
C ARG A 84 10.21 -8.63 -5.74
N HIS A 85 9.61 -8.92 -6.88
CA HIS A 85 10.26 -9.71 -7.93
C HIS A 85 11.27 -8.88 -8.72
N VAL A 86 10.95 -7.60 -8.92
CA VAL A 86 11.78 -6.64 -9.66
C VAL A 86 11.78 -5.32 -8.90
N VAL A 87 12.94 -4.74 -8.72
CA VAL A 87 13.13 -3.41 -8.13
C VAL A 87 14.16 -2.66 -8.98
N LEU A 88 13.73 -1.55 -9.57
CA LEU A 88 14.54 -0.75 -10.48
C LEU A 88 14.62 0.69 -10.00
N ASP A 89 15.76 1.32 -10.26
CA ASP A 89 15.93 2.76 -10.14
C ASP A 89 15.28 3.52 -11.33
N PRO A 90 15.29 4.85 -11.34
CA PRO A 90 14.73 5.64 -12.45
C PRO A 90 15.43 5.41 -13.80
N GLN A 91 16.62 4.85 -13.81
CA GLN A 91 17.38 4.52 -15.02
C GLN A 91 17.14 3.08 -15.49
N GLY A 92 16.27 2.34 -14.78
CA GLY A 92 15.96 0.95 -15.07
C GLY A 92 17.02 -0.03 -14.61
N GLN A 93 17.95 0.38 -13.73
CA GLN A 93 18.97 -0.49 -13.16
C GLN A 93 18.43 -1.16 -11.90
N PRO A 94 18.85 -2.42 -11.61
CA PRO A 94 18.45 -3.10 -10.38
C PRO A 94 18.89 -2.33 -9.13
N VAL A 95 17.98 -2.14 -8.18
CA VAL A 95 18.29 -1.62 -6.85
C VAL A 95 18.68 -2.80 -5.95
N GLY A 96 19.88 -2.73 -5.36
CA GLY A 96 20.45 -3.84 -4.58
C GLY A 96 20.59 -5.11 -5.43
N THR A 97 19.94 -6.20 -5.02
CA THR A 97 19.91 -7.46 -5.80
C THR A 97 18.82 -7.47 -6.88
N GLY A 98 18.07 -6.40 -7.03
CA GLY A 98 16.92 -6.31 -7.95
C GLY A 98 15.67 -7.04 -7.47
N SER A 99 15.73 -7.74 -6.34
CA SER A 99 14.57 -8.39 -5.69
C SER A 99 14.74 -8.46 -4.18
N SER A 100 13.63 -8.46 -3.43
CA SER A 100 13.68 -8.59 -1.97
C SER A 100 12.36 -9.12 -1.40
N ARG A 101 12.42 -9.72 -0.20
CA ARG A 101 11.26 -10.16 0.58
C ARG A 101 11.29 -9.48 1.91
N TYR A 102 10.19 -8.90 2.31
CA TYR A 102 10.07 -8.26 3.61
C TYR A 102 8.63 -8.21 4.11
N MET A 103 8.50 -7.89 5.35
CA MET A 103 7.21 -7.73 6.01
C MET A 103 7.10 -6.33 6.60
N VAL A 104 5.91 -5.77 6.50
CA VAL A 104 5.59 -4.43 7.01
C VAL A 104 4.43 -4.51 7.98
N MET A 105 4.55 -3.82 9.11
CA MET A 105 3.44 -3.52 10.00
C MET A 105 3.02 -2.06 9.82
N SER A 106 1.74 -1.84 9.58
CA SER A 106 1.17 -0.51 9.38
C SER A 106 -0.12 -0.30 10.15
N VAL A 107 -0.38 0.94 10.48
CA VAL A 107 -1.60 1.39 11.15
C VAL A 107 -2.18 2.61 10.44
N GLN A 108 -3.51 2.76 10.53
CA GLN A 108 -4.17 4.02 10.22
C GLN A 108 -4.12 4.89 11.46
N ALA A 109 -3.55 6.06 11.35
CA ALA A 109 -3.35 6.97 12.47
C ALA A 109 -3.77 8.39 12.09
N ARG A 110 -4.03 9.19 13.13
CA ARG A 110 -4.42 10.60 13.02
C ARG A 110 -3.44 11.45 13.80
N ASP A 111 -2.99 12.55 13.20
CA ASP A 111 -2.16 13.55 13.86
C ASP A 111 -2.99 14.47 14.79
N ALA A 112 -2.30 15.41 15.47
CA ALA A 112 -2.94 16.36 16.37
C ALA A 112 -3.92 17.32 15.67
N ASP A 113 -3.74 17.54 14.36
CA ASP A 113 -4.60 18.40 13.54
C ASP A 113 -5.81 17.64 12.97
N GLY A 114 -5.89 16.32 13.24
CA GLY A 114 -6.98 15.48 12.79
C GLY A 114 -6.79 14.86 11.40
N ASN A 115 -5.61 15.00 10.78
CA ASN A 115 -5.35 14.43 9.46
C ASN A 115 -5.02 12.94 9.55
N ASN A 116 -5.71 12.13 8.76
CA ASN A 116 -5.46 10.69 8.69
C ASN A 116 -4.24 10.37 7.83
N SER A 117 -3.46 9.38 8.25
CA SER A 117 -2.32 8.87 7.48
C SER A 117 -2.07 7.39 7.78
N THR A 118 -1.47 6.69 6.83
CA THR A 118 -0.91 5.36 7.07
C THR A 118 0.50 5.51 7.59
N LEU A 119 0.77 5.00 8.79
CA LEU A 119 2.11 4.92 9.39
C LEU A 119 2.66 3.51 9.26
N ILE A 120 3.90 3.41 8.78
CA ILE A 120 4.71 2.19 8.95
C ILE A 120 5.34 2.27 10.32
N ILE A 121 4.99 1.35 11.21
CA ILE A 121 5.41 1.36 12.61
C ILE A 121 6.47 0.32 12.94
N ASN A 122 6.56 -0.74 12.15
CA ASN A 122 7.56 -1.81 12.29
C ASN A 122 7.61 -2.66 11.03
N GLY A 123 8.49 -3.66 11.01
CA GLY A 123 8.61 -4.66 9.96
C GLY A 123 9.93 -5.41 10.07
N ILE A 124 10.12 -6.39 9.18
CA ILE A 124 11.37 -7.15 9.05
C ILE A 124 11.83 -7.02 7.61
N SER A 125 13.06 -6.53 7.41
CA SER A 125 13.61 -6.25 6.08
C SER A 125 15.06 -6.72 5.96
N PRO A 126 15.46 -7.37 4.85
CA PRO A 126 16.86 -7.69 4.57
C PRO A 126 17.71 -6.43 4.31
N GLU A 127 17.07 -5.29 4.02
CA GLU A 127 17.72 -4.00 3.79
C GLU A 127 18.02 -3.24 5.11
N GLY A 128 17.92 -3.91 6.27
CA GLY A 128 18.13 -3.30 7.58
C GLY A 128 16.96 -2.38 7.98
N ILE A 129 17.29 -1.24 8.62
CA ILE A 129 16.28 -0.31 9.15
C ILE A 129 15.40 0.34 8.07
N GLY A 130 15.82 0.25 6.80
CA GLY A 130 15.11 0.78 5.66
C GLY A 130 14.89 2.29 5.69
N SER A 131 14.23 2.82 4.66
CA SER A 131 14.02 4.27 4.55
C SER A 131 13.04 4.84 5.57
N TYR A 132 12.15 4.01 6.12
CA TYR A 132 11.24 4.43 7.20
C TYR A 132 11.88 4.39 8.58
N GLU A 133 13.09 3.87 8.72
CA GLU A 133 13.88 3.75 9.96
C GLU A 133 13.19 2.92 11.07
N VAL A 134 12.22 2.10 10.72
CA VAL A 134 11.43 1.30 11.68
C VAL A 134 11.58 -0.20 11.49
N TYR A 135 12.26 -0.65 10.42
CA TYR A 135 12.42 -2.08 10.19
C TYR A 135 13.50 -2.67 11.07
N GLN A 136 13.28 -3.93 11.43
CA GLN A 136 14.26 -4.78 12.05
C GLN A 136 15.07 -5.50 10.95
N PRO A 137 16.42 -5.57 11.06
CA PRO A 137 17.23 -6.34 10.12
C PRO A 137 16.82 -7.80 10.12
N ALA A 138 16.57 -8.37 8.94
CA ALA A 138 16.20 -9.77 8.80
C ALA A 138 17.42 -10.70 8.94
N VAL A 139 17.25 -11.77 9.70
CA VAL A 139 18.11 -12.97 9.66
C VAL A 139 17.54 -13.96 8.64
N THR A 140 16.21 -14.03 8.56
CA THR A 140 15.50 -14.81 7.56
C THR A 140 14.40 -13.97 6.95
N ALA A 141 14.31 -13.97 5.61
CA ALA A 141 13.23 -13.37 4.84
C ALA A 141 12.94 -14.30 3.64
N ARG A 142 12.00 -15.24 3.82
CA ARG A 142 11.69 -16.30 2.87
C ARG A 142 10.23 -16.24 2.47
N ALA A 143 9.99 -16.46 1.18
CA ALA A 143 8.67 -16.63 0.60
C ALA A 143 8.69 -17.87 -0.31
N GLU A 144 7.65 -18.68 -0.24
CA GLU A 144 7.38 -19.74 -1.17
C GLU A 144 5.94 -19.61 -1.64
N ARG A 145 5.71 -19.83 -2.94
CA ARG A 145 4.38 -19.82 -3.53
C ARG A 145 4.25 -20.96 -4.53
N SER A 146 3.16 -21.71 -4.42
CA SER A 146 2.74 -22.72 -5.38
C SER A 146 1.35 -22.39 -5.87
N ILE A 147 1.16 -22.41 -7.19
CA ILE A 147 -0.12 -22.14 -7.84
C ILE A 147 -0.47 -23.36 -8.69
N VAL A 148 -1.59 -23.96 -8.39
CA VAL A 148 -2.12 -25.09 -9.14
C VAL A 148 -3.48 -24.68 -9.72
N GLY A 149 -3.57 -24.62 -11.04
CA GLY A 149 -4.79 -24.31 -11.75
C GLY A 149 -4.95 -25.22 -12.97
N GLN A 150 -6.18 -25.39 -13.40
CA GLN A 150 -6.52 -26.02 -14.66
C GLN A 150 -7.21 -24.99 -15.56
N ALA A 151 -7.26 -25.25 -16.87
CA ALA A 151 -7.94 -24.37 -17.81
C ALA A 151 -9.37 -24.07 -17.34
N GLU A 152 -9.75 -22.80 -17.36
CA GLU A 152 -11.09 -22.31 -17.01
C GLU A 152 -11.53 -22.53 -15.54
N GLN A 153 -10.60 -22.89 -14.65
CA GLN A 153 -10.87 -23.06 -13.23
C GLN A 153 -10.12 -22.04 -12.40
N THR A 154 -10.63 -21.77 -11.19
CA THR A 154 -9.91 -20.98 -10.20
C THR A 154 -8.68 -21.73 -9.72
N SER A 155 -7.58 -21.00 -9.52
CA SER A 155 -6.34 -21.60 -9.05
C SER A 155 -6.35 -21.78 -7.54
N ARG A 156 -5.82 -22.91 -7.09
CA ARG A 156 -5.47 -23.13 -5.68
C ARG A 156 -4.06 -22.61 -5.43
N VAL A 157 -3.91 -21.76 -4.44
CA VAL A 157 -2.63 -21.14 -4.07
C VAL A 157 -2.21 -21.59 -2.70
N GLN A 158 -0.93 -21.92 -2.56
CA GLN A 158 -0.28 -22.18 -1.27
C GLN A 158 0.88 -21.21 -1.09
N GLU A 159 0.94 -20.57 0.07
CA GLU A 159 2.00 -19.63 0.42
C GLU A 159 2.63 -20.00 1.76
N VAL A 160 3.94 -19.87 1.83
CA VAL A 160 4.71 -19.95 3.08
C VAL A 160 5.57 -18.70 3.16
N TRP A 161 5.43 -17.98 4.27
CA TRP A 161 6.25 -16.83 4.60
C TRP A 161 6.97 -17.09 5.92
N GLN A 162 8.26 -16.81 5.94
CA GLN A 162 9.07 -16.91 7.15
C GLN A 162 9.94 -15.67 7.28
N MET A 163 9.66 -14.87 8.30
CA MET A 163 10.36 -13.65 8.62
C MET A 163 10.93 -13.77 10.04
N VAL A 164 12.25 -13.61 10.18
CA VAL A 164 12.94 -13.63 11.48
C VAL A 164 13.87 -12.45 11.53
N SER A 165 13.76 -11.63 12.57
CA SER A 165 14.63 -10.48 12.79
C SER A 165 15.85 -10.82 13.64
N ALA A 166 16.87 -9.99 13.56
CA ALA A 166 18.06 -10.09 14.40
C ALA A 166 17.75 -9.83 15.90
N SER A 167 16.65 -9.16 16.22
CA SER A 167 16.18 -8.93 17.60
C SER A 167 15.37 -10.09 18.17
N GLY A 168 15.11 -11.16 17.38
CA GLY A 168 14.39 -12.36 17.79
C GLY A 168 12.88 -12.31 17.54
N ASP A 169 12.34 -11.23 17.00
CA ASP A 169 10.95 -11.21 16.54
C ASP A 169 10.79 -12.07 15.28
N SER A 170 9.69 -12.78 15.18
CA SER A 170 9.45 -13.69 14.05
C SER A 170 7.99 -13.80 13.69
N VAL A 171 7.74 -14.01 12.40
CA VAL A 171 6.42 -14.32 11.85
C VAL A 171 6.54 -15.44 10.83
N THR A 172 5.75 -16.50 11.02
CA THR A 172 5.61 -17.58 10.05
C THR A 172 4.15 -17.71 9.65
N LEU A 173 3.86 -17.62 8.36
CA LEU A 173 2.53 -17.80 7.80
C LEU A 173 2.54 -18.98 6.84
N HIS A 174 1.60 -19.90 7.00
CA HIS A 174 1.20 -20.88 6.00
C HIS A 174 -0.24 -20.59 5.62
N LEU A 175 -0.49 -20.37 4.34
CA LEU A 175 -1.81 -19.99 3.82
C LEU A 175 -2.13 -20.81 2.57
N THR A 176 -3.32 -21.41 2.55
CA THR A 176 -3.86 -22.10 1.38
C THR A 176 -5.24 -21.54 1.07
N TYR A 177 -5.49 -21.19 -0.18
CA TYR A 177 -6.75 -20.57 -0.59
C TYR A 177 -7.11 -20.83 -2.05
N GLN A 178 -8.38 -20.64 -2.39
CA GLN A 178 -8.87 -20.58 -3.77
C GLN A 178 -8.82 -19.14 -4.25
N GLN A 179 -8.07 -18.86 -5.30
CA GLN A 179 -7.96 -17.54 -5.91
C GLN A 179 -9.21 -17.26 -6.75
N ALA A 180 -9.83 -16.11 -6.56
CA ALA A 180 -10.85 -15.59 -7.49
C ALA A 180 -10.20 -14.67 -8.53
N ILE A 181 -11.02 -14.05 -9.38
CA ILE A 181 -10.56 -13.03 -10.31
C ILE A 181 -10.24 -11.77 -9.51
N PRO A 182 -8.96 -11.32 -9.47
CA PRO A 182 -8.60 -10.13 -8.72
C PRO A 182 -9.21 -8.86 -9.32
N ILE A 183 -9.55 -7.90 -8.47
CA ILE A 183 -10.10 -6.61 -8.88
C ILE A 183 -8.96 -5.61 -9.00
N ARG A 184 -8.79 -5.02 -10.19
CA ARG A 184 -7.79 -3.97 -10.42
C ARG A 184 -8.20 -2.68 -9.72
N ARG A 185 -7.28 -2.09 -8.95
CA ARG A 185 -7.49 -0.87 -8.16
C ARG A 185 -6.24 0.03 -8.22
N PRO A 186 -6.13 0.91 -9.21
CA PRO A 186 -5.07 1.91 -9.21
C PRO A 186 -5.33 2.94 -8.10
N SER A 187 -4.26 3.44 -7.49
CA SER A 187 -4.34 4.43 -6.42
C SER A 187 -3.06 5.24 -6.28
N THR A 188 -3.17 6.41 -5.67
CA THR A 188 -2.02 7.17 -5.19
C THR A 188 -2.18 7.35 -3.69
N ILE A 189 -1.17 6.95 -2.92
CA ILE A 189 -1.20 7.04 -1.47
C ILE A 189 0.09 7.64 -0.93
N VAL A 190 -0.03 8.36 0.18
CA VAL A 190 1.12 8.86 0.94
C VAL A 190 1.26 8.03 2.21
N ILE A 191 2.46 7.51 2.41
CA ILE A 191 2.79 6.70 3.59
C ILE A 191 3.88 7.41 4.36
N ARG A 192 3.78 7.40 5.69
CA ARG A 192 4.72 8.06 6.61
C ARG A 192 5.49 7.05 7.44
N SER A 193 6.68 7.46 7.88
CA SER A 193 7.41 6.74 8.92
C SER A 193 6.73 6.92 10.29
N GLY A 194 6.57 5.83 11.03
CA GLY A 194 6.14 5.86 12.43
C GLY A 194 7.22 6.37 13.38
N LYS A 195 8.47 6.48 12.94
CA LYS A 195 9.57 7.04 13.73
C LYS A 195 9.83 8.52 13.42
N ASN A 196 9.85 8.85 12.14
CA ASN A 196 10.03 10.21 11.64
C ASN A 196 8.85 10.58 10.74
N THR A 197 7.83 11.21 11.30
CA THR A 197 6.59 11.52 10.60
C THR A 197 6.71 12.61 9.55
N SER A 198 7.84 13.34 9.51
CA SER A 198 8.15 14.24 8.39
C SER A 198 8.61 13.48 7.15
N PHE A 199 9.15 12.26 7.33
CA PHE A 199 9.52 11.43 6.19
C PHE A 199 8.29 10.75 5.59
N THR A 200 8.03 11.06 4.33
CA THR A 200 6.93 10.51 3.55
C THR A 200 7.42 9.90 2.26
N ARG A 201 6.64 8.96 1.73
CA ARG A 201 6.75 8.46 0.37
C ARG A 201 5.39 8.51 -0.29
N THR A 202 5.34 9.03 -1.49
CA THR A 202 4.17 8.96 -2.36
C THR A 202 4.30 7.71 -3.23
N TYR A 203 3.30 6.85 -3.21
CA TYR A 203 3.23 5.67 -4.05
C TYR A 203 2.14 5.85 -5.10
N LYS A 204 2.51 5.76 -6.37
CA LYS A 204 1.56 5.53 -7.46
C LYS A 204 1.49 4.04 -7.69
N ILE A 205 0.32 3.48 -7.48
CA ILE A 205 0.09 2.04 -7.41
C ILE A 205 -0.86 1.64 -8.54
N ASP A 206 -0.52 0.55 -9.21
CA ASP A 206 -1.45 -0.22 -10.03
C ASP A 206 -1.42 -1.67 -9.51
N GLN A 207 -2.56 -2.16 -9.04
CA GLN A 207 -2.66 -3.44 -8.37
C GLN A 207 -3.95 -4.17 -8.71
N ALA A 208 -3.92 -5.49 -8.59
CA ALA A 208 -5.11 -6.33 -8.63
C ALA A 208 -5.22 -7.11 -7.31
N THR A 209 -6.30 -6.89 -6.57
CA THR A 209 -6.52 -7.44 -5.23
C THR A 209 -7.63 -8.48 -5.21
N ASP A 210 -7.43 -9.49 -4.41
CA ASP A 210 -8.37 -10.58 -4.14
C ASP A 210 -8.61 -10.70 -2.63
N ALA A 211 -9.79 -10.28 -2.15
CA ALA A 211 -10.16 -10.38 -0.75
C ALA A 211 -10.59 -11.82 -0.44
N LEU A 212 -9.79 -12.53 0.34
CA LEU A 212 -10.01 -13.96 0.63
C LEU A 212 -11.05 -14.19 1.73
N GLY A 213 -11.39 -13.14 2.50
CA GLY A 213 -12.29 -13.21 3.64
C GLY A 213 -11.59 -13.47 4.97
N VAL A 214 -12.36 -13.93 5.93
CA VAL A 214 -11.91 -14.31 7.28
C VAL A 214 -12.00 -15.83 7.42
N PRO A 215 -11.02 -16.52 8.02
CA PRO A 215 -11.08 -17.96 8.21
C PRO A 215 -12.37 -18.39 8.90
N GLY A 216 -13.06 -19.39 8.35
CA GLY A 216 -14.31 -19.91 8.91
C GLY A 216 -15.57 -19.12 8.56
N ALA A 217 -15.48 -17.95 7.93
CA ALA A 217 -16.65 -17.25 7.41
C ALA A 217 -17.24 -17.98 6.18
N PRO A 218 -18.57 -17.92 5.96
CA PRO A 218 -19.23 -18.66 4.88
C PRO A 218 -18.75 -18.31 3.47
N ASP A 219 -18.29 -17.07 3.28
CA ASP A 219 -17.75 -16.54 2.01
C ASP A 219 -16.21 -16.61 1.93
N SER A 220 -15.58 -17.18 2.94
CA SER A 220 -14.12 -17.33 2.97
C SER A 220 -13.64 -18.34 1.92
N ARG A 221 -12.59 -17.94 1.19
CA ARG A 221 -11.91 -18.82 0.25
C ARG A 221 -10.60 -19.38 0.80
N ILE A 222 -10.37 -19.19 2.10
CA ILE A 222 -9.22 -19.72 2.83
C ILE A 222 -9.52 -21.18 3.20
N GLU A 223 -8.74 -22.10 2.65
CA GLU A 223 -8.83 -23.53 2.99
C GLU A 223 -8.11 -23.84 4.30
N SER A 224 -6.94 -23.22 4.49
CA SER A 224 -6.18 -23.34 5.73
C SER A 224 -5.31 -22.12 5.95
N ILE A 225 -5.14 -21.76 7.22
CA ILE A 225 -4.19 -20.74 7.67
C ILE A 225 -3.56 -21.16 8.97
N SER A 226 -2.23 -21.02 9.05
CA SER A 226 -1.47 -21.14 10.29
C SER A 226 -0.56 -19.95 10.39
N LEU A 227 -0.71 -19.18 11.45
CA LEU A 227 0.10 -17.99 11.72
C LEU A 227 0.76 -18.16 13.09
N LYS A 228 2.09 -18.05 13.11
CA LYS A 228 2.88 -18.05 14.34
C LYS A 228 3.63 -16.74 14.43
N ILE A 229 3.42 -16.01 15.49
CA ILE A 229 4.06 -14.72 15.78
C ILE A 229 4.71 -14.85 17.15
N ALA A 230 5.98 -14.48 17.26
CA ALA A 230 6.73 -14.56 18.50
C ALA A 230 7.85 -13.53 18.54
N GLY A 231 8.37 -13.29 19.73
CA GLY A 231 9.53 -12.44 19.96
C GLY A 231 9.26 -11.29 20.93
N PRO A 232 10.31 -10.55 21.33
CA PRO A 232 10.23 -9.59 22.44
C PRO A 232 9.24 -8.45 22.21
N LEU A 233 9.12 -7.93 20.97
CA LEU A 233 8.18 -6.89 20.61
C LEU A 233 6.83 -7.49 20.20
N TYR A 234 6.86 -8.50 19.33
CA TYR A 234 5.64 -9.01 18.71
C TYR A 234 4.71 -9.70 19.70
N SER A 235 5.24 -10.39 20.73
CA SER A 235 4.41 -10.99 21.78
C SER A 235 3.68 -9.98 22.68
N ARG A 236 4.03 -8.68 22.61
CA ARG A 236 3.28 -7.63 23.29
C ARG A 236 2.08 -7.14 22.47
N ILE A 237 2.18 -7.26 21.15
CA ILE A 237 1.13 -6.84 20.21
C ILE A 237 0.15 -8.01 20.02
N PHE A 238 0.70 -9.23 19.91
CA PHE A 238 -0.03 -10.49 19.69
C PHE A 238 0.08 -11.30 20.99
N ASP A 239 -0.77 -10.95 21.94
CA ASP A 239 -0.75 -11.48 23.31
C ASP A 239 -1.77 -12.62 23.53
N GLY A 240 -2.40 -13.09 22.45
CA GLY A 240 -3.44 -14.11 22.45
C GLY A 240 -4.86 -13.51 22.42
N SER A 241 -5.01 -12.18 22.51
CA SER A 241 -6.29 -11.47 22.37
C SER A 241 -6.57 -10.99 20.95
N GLU A 242 -5.60 -11.15 20.05
CA GLU A 242 -5.72 -10.71 18.67
C GLU A 242 -6.79 -11.49 17.89
N ALA A 243 -7.47 -10.79 17.00
CA ALA A 243 -8.40 -11.39 16.05
C ALA A 243 -7.97 -11.06 14.62
N LEU A 244 -7.81 -12.09 13.80
CA LEU A 244 -7.62 -11.92 12.35
C LEU A 244 -8.96 -11.51 11.74
N THR A 245 -9.02 -10.34 11.12
CA THR A 245 -10.25 -9.73 10.60
C THR A 245 -10.36 -9.72 9.08
N GLY A 246 -9.29 -10.11 8.39
CA GLY A 246 -9.31 -10.24 6.93
C GLY A 246 -7.98 -10.66 6.36
N VAL A 247 -8.03 -11.34 5.22
CA VAL A 247 -6.87 -11.72 4.43
C VAL A 247 -7.09 -11.25 3.00
N THR A 248 -6.06 -10.64 2.40
CA THR A 248 -6.09 -10.18 1.03
C THR A 248 -4.84 -10.67 0.30
N SER A 249 -5.02 -11.29 -0.84
CA SER A 249 -3.95 -11.57 -1.80
C SER A 249 -3.90 -10.47 -2.86
N THR A 250 -2.70 -10.03 -3.21
CA THR A 250 -2.46 -9.09 -4.30
C THR A 250 -1.46 -9.76 -5.25
N PRO A 251 -1.94 -10.61 -6.18
CA PRO A 251 -1.08 -11.40 -7.06
C PRO A 251 -0.32 -10.53 -8.07
N TRP A 252 -0.78 -9.33 -8.28
CA TRP A 252 -0.17 -8.36 -9.18
C TRP A 252 -0.20 -6.98 -8.54
N TYR A 253 1.00 -6.40 -8.34
CA TYR A 253 1.20 -5.10 -7.72
C TYR A 253 2.40 -4.41 -8.37
N HIS A 254 2.15 -3.25 -8.96
CA HIS A 254 3.19 -2.34 -9.45
C HIS A 254 3.14 -1.06 -8.66
N ARG A 255 4.30 -0.48 -8.36
CA ARG A 255 4.35 0.86 -7.79
C ARG A 255 5.54 1.65 -8.30
N GLU A 256 5.31 2.95 -8.37
CA GLU A 256 6.34 3.97 -8.47
C GLU A 256 6.44 4.69 -7.13
N ILE A 257 7.65 4.98 -6.68
CA ILE A 257 7.92 5.67 -5.42
C ILE A 257 8.49 7.04 -5.71
N PHE A 258 7.93 8.03 -5.03
CA PHE A 258 8.36 9.42 -5.07
C PHE A 258 8.68 9.88 -3.65
N ILE A 259 9.75 10.66 -3.50
CA ILE A 259 10.20 11.24 -2.22
C ILE A 259 10.17 12.75 -2.37
N PRO A 260 9.55 13.51 -1.41
CA PRO A 260 9.49 14.98 -1.41
C PRO A 260 10.86 15.64 -1.39
#